data_3fc052a1e037a929fbbe5994f53f5d2a
#
_entry.id   3fc052a1e037a929fbbe5994f53f5d2a
#
_cell.length_a   1.000
_cell.length_b   1.000
_cell.length_c   1.000
_cell.angle_alpha   90.00
_cell.angle_beta   90.00
_cell.angle_gamma   90.00
#
_symmetry.space_group_name_H-M   'P 1'
#
loop_
_entity.id
_entity.type
_entity.pdbx_description
1 polymer ?
#
loop_
_entity_poly.entity_id
_entity_poly.type
_entity_poly.pdbx_seq_one_letter_code
_entity_poly.pdbx_strand_id
1 'polypeptide(L)'
;MSFPVVIHHHPGCGTSRNVLGIIRAAGYAPTVIDYLAEGWTRPQLLALFAAAHITPHEALRRIRSPAEEMGLTAPGLPEDQLLEAMIAHPVLVNRPIVCTPKGVRLCRPSERVLDLLAQMPPGPFAKEDGQLIIDAEGNRLV
;
A
#
# COMPACT_ATOMS: atom_id res chain seq x y z
N MET A 1 23.56 9.57 3.14
CA MET A 1 22.49 8.94 3.94
C MET A 1 21.44 8.38 3.02
N SER A 2 20.99 7.18 3.29
CA SER A 2 19.97 6.57 2.46
C SER A 2 18.57 6.85 3.02
N PHE A 3 17.60 6.89 2.14
CA PHE A 3 16.19 6.94 2.48
C PHE A 3 15.52 5.77 1.75
N PRO A 4 15.58 4.55 2.32
CA PRO A 4 15.04 3.39 1.64
C PRO A 4 13.52 3.44 1.57
N VAL A 5 12.98 3.05 0.42
CA VAL A 5 11.53 2.95 0.21
C VAL A 5 11.24 1.54 -0.27
N VAL A 6 10.34 0.86 0.40
CA VAL A 6 9.86 -0.47 0.00
C VAL A 6 8.37 -0.37 -0.25
N ILE A 7 7.92 -0.87 -1.39
CA ILE A 7 6.51 -0.94 -1.72
C ILE A 7 6.09 -2.39 -1.95
N HIS A 8 5.11 -2.85 -1.17
CA HIS A 8 4.43 -4.12 -1.40
C HIS A 8 3.33 -3.85 -2.41
N HIS A 9 3.58 -4.25 -3.64
CA HIS A 9 2.93 -3.75 -4.85
C HIS A 9 2.07 -4.81 -5.52
N HIS A 10 0.95 -4.35 -6.09
CA HIS A 10 0.09 -5.15 -6.96
C HIS A 10 0.05 -4.46 -8.33
N PRO A 11 0.71 -5.03 -9.36
CA PRO A 11 0.79 -4.36 -10.67
C PRO A 11 -0.58 -4.13 -11.34
N GLY A 12 -1.56 -4.98 -11.05
CA GLY A 12 -2.91 -4.86 -11.58
C GLY A 12 -3.78 -3.83 -10.89
N CYS A 13 -3.31 -3.20 -9.82
CA CYS A 13 -4.09 -2.25 -9.02
C CYS A 13 -3.71 -0.81 -9.37
N GLY A 14 -4.70 0.00 -9.81
CA GLY A 14 -4.48 1.40 -10.17
C GLY A 14 -3.92 2.24 -9.03
N THR A 15 -4.44 2.07 -7.82
CA THR A 15 -3.93 2.77 -6.64
C THR A 15 -2.47 2.43 -6.38
N SER A 16 -2.11 1.15 -6.50
CA SER A 16 -0.73 0.71 -6.30
C SER A 16 0.21 1.28 -7.36
N ARG A 17 -0.23 1.32 -8.63
CA ARG A 17 0.55 1.93 -9.71
C ARG A 17 0.72 3.44 -9.49
N ASN A 18 -0.33 4.14 -9.04
CA ASN A 18 -0.25 5.57 -8.72
C ASN A 18 0.78 5.84 -7.60
N VAL A 19 0.76 5.03 -6.56
CA VAL A 19 1.72 5.16 -5.44
C VAL A 19 3.15 4.96 -5.95
N LEU A 20 3.38 3.93 -6.75
CA LEU A 20 4.72 3.68 -7.33
C LEU A 20 5.17 4.85 -8.20
N GLY A 21 4.25 5.40 -9.00
CA GLY A 21 4.53 6.57 -9.83
C GLY A 21 4.91 7.80 -9.00
N ILE A 22 4.20 8.05 -7.91
CA ILE A 22 4.51 9.17 -6.99
C ILE A 22 5.91 9.01 -6.39
N ILE A 23 6.23 7.80 -5.91
CA ILE A 23 7.54 7.52 -5.31
C ILE A 23 8.66 7.80 -6.30
N ARG A 24 8.51 7.30 -7.54
CA ARG A 24 9.52 7.50 -8.59
C ARG A 24 9.64 8.96 -9.01
N ALA A 25 8.50 9.65 -9.15
CA ALA A 25 8.49 11.06 -9.50
C ALA A 25 9.16 11.92 -8.44
N ALA A 26 9.09 11.51 -7.17
CA ALA A 26 9.76 12.21 -6.07
C ALA A 26 11.28 11.98 -6.04
N GLY A 27 11.81 11.14 -6.94
CA GLY A 27 13.24 10.92 -7.08
C GLY A 27 13.77 9.68 -6.37
N TYR A 28 12.89 8.82 -5.86
CA TYR A 28 13.31 7.60 -5.18
C TYR A 28 13.38 6.41 -6.13
N ALA A 29 14.27 5.46 -5.82
CA ALA A 29 14.37 4.17 -6.48
C ALA A 29 13.90 3.10 -5.49
N PRO A 30 12.59 2.79 -5.45
CA PRO A 30 12.06 1.90 -4.42
C PRO A 30 12.40 0.44 -4.70
N THR A 31 12.45 -0.36 -3.62
CA THR A 31 12.39 -1.81 -3.73
C THR A 31 10.93 -2.17 -3.94
N VAL A 32 10.63 -2.78 -5.08
CA VAL A 32 9.27 -3.18 -5.45
C VAL A 32 9.11 -4.67 -5.20
N ILE A 33 8.21 -5.02 -4.30
CA ILE A 33 7.90 -6.41 -3.97
C ILE A 33 6.51 -6.72 -4.52
N ASP A 34 6.44 -7.63 -5.49
CA ASP A 34 5.17 -8.16 -5.98
C ASP A 34 4.72 -9.25 -5.02
N TYR A 35 3.86 -8.90 -4.06
CA TYR A 35 3.47 -9.83 -3.02
C TYR A 35 2.55 -10.95 -3.53
N LEU A 36 1.93 -10.76 -4.69
CA LEU A 36 1.16 -11.85 -5.30
C LEU A 36 2.07 -12.99 -5.75
N ALA A 37 3.27 -12.65 -6.22
CA ALA A 37 4.27 -13.64 -6.66
C ALA A 37 5.07 -14.19 -5.48
N GLU A 38 5.48 -13.33 -4.56
CA GLU A 38 6.34 -13.74 -3.44
C GLU A 38 5.58 -14.29 -2.26
N GLY A 39 4.31 -13.91 -2.09
CA GLY A 39 3.48 -14.33 -0.96
C GLY A 39 3.81 -13.57 0.33
N TRP A 40 3.14 -13.97 1.39
CA TRP A 40 3.29 -13.40 2.72
C TRP A 40 3.68 -14.47 3.73
N THR A 41 4.43 -14.08 4.75
CA THR A 41 4.63 -14.88 5.95
C THR A 41 3.86 -14.24 7.10
N ARG A 42 3.53 -15.05 8.11
CA ARG A 42 2.83 -14.54 9.30
C ARG A 42 3.62 -13.45 10.03
N PRO A 43 4.93 -13.64 10.32
CA PRO A 43 5.70 -12.58 10.96
C PRO A 43 5.74 -11.29 10.17
N GLN A 44 5.81 -11.38 8.83
CA GLN A 44 5.82 -10.22 7.96
C GLN A 44 4.53 -9.43 8.07
N LEU A 45 3.37 -10.10 7.99
CA LEU A 45 2.07 -9.44 8.11
C LEU A 45 1.90 -8.81 9.48
N LEU A 46 2.25 -9.52 10.54
CA LEU A 46 2.16 -8.99 11.91
C LEU A 46 2.99 -7.73 12.08
N ALA A 47 4.22 -7.73 11.56
CA ALA A 47 5.12 -6.59 11.66
C ALA A 47 4.60 -5.39 10.86
N LEU A 48 4.12 -5.61 9.64
CA LEU A 48 3.60 -4.55 8.78
C LEU A 48 2.33 -3.93 9.37
N PHE A 49 1.41 -4.74 9.83
CA PHE A 49 0.15 -4.23 10.40
C PHE A 49 0.39 -3.49 11.70
N ALA A 50 1.27 -3.99 12.56
CA ALA A 50 1.64 -3.30 13.80
C ALA A 50 2.28 -1.95 13.50
N ALA A 51 3.22 -1.90 12.55
CA ALA A 51 3.91 -0.66 12.19
C ALA A 51 2.97 0.35 11.51
N ALA A 52 1.99 -0.13 10.75
CA ALA A 52 1.00 0.72 10.10
C ALA A 52 -0.19 1.08 11.01
N HIS A 53 -0.24 0.53 12.21
CA HIS A 53 -1.34 0.75 13.17
C HIS A 53 -2.71 0.35 12.59
N ILE A 54 -2.75 -0.77 11.88
CA ILE A 54 -4.00 -1.33 11.34
C ILE A 54 -4.17 -2.76 11.82
N THR A 55 -5.43 -3.20 11.88
CA THR A 55 -5.78 -4.57 12.20
C THR A 55 -5.84 -5.41 10.91
N PRO A 56 -5.79 -6.76 11.01
CA PRO A 56 -6.04 -7.60 9.85
C PRO A 56 -7.40 -7.32 9.19
N HIS A 57 -8.43 -7.00 9.98
CA HIS A 57 -9.74 -6.63 9.43
C HIS A 57 -9.66 -5.38 8.56
N GLU A 58 -8.91 -4.36 9.00
CA GLU A 58 -8.71 -3.12 8.24
C GLU A 58 -7.85 -3.33 7.00
N ALA A 59 -6.93 -4.28 7.04
CA ALA A 59 -6.03 -4.60 5.93
C ALA A 59 -6.67 -5.51 4.87
N LEU A 60 -7.84 -6.08 5.15
CA LEU A 60 -8.50 -7.02 4.24
C LEU A 60 -9.02 -6.31 2.99
N ARG A 61 -8.68 -6.83 1.83
CA ARG A 61 -9.24 -6.38 0.55
C ARG A 61 -10.64 -6.98 0.38
N ARG A 62 -11.68 -6.17 0.55
CA ARG A 62 -13.07 -6.62 0.54
C ARG A 62 -13.69 -6.63 -0.86
N ILE A 63 -13.32 -5.65 -1.69
CA ILE A 63 -13.87 -5.44 -3.02
C ILE A 63 -12.93 -6.04 -4.06
N ARG A 64 -13.49 -6.70 -5.08
CA ARG A 64 -12.71 -7.32 -6.17
C ARG A 64 -11.67 -8.30 -5.63
N SER A 65 -12.13 -9.13 -4.69
CA SER A 65 -11.31 -10.15 -4.06
C SER A 65 -12.20 -11.31 -3.66
N PRO A 66 -11.64 -12.49 -3.33
CA PRO A 66 -12.44 -13.62 -2.87
C PRO A 66 -12.91 -13.51 -1.42
N ALA A 67 -12.67 -12.39 -0.74
CA ALA A 67 -12.95 -12.25 0.69
C ALA A 67 -14.40 -12.55 1.07
N GLU A 68 -15.36 -11.99 0.33
CA GLU A 68 -16.79 -12.19 0.61
C GLU A 68 -17.21 -13.64 0.41
N GLU A 69 -16.78 -14.25 -0.70
CA GLU A 69 -17.10 -15.64 -1.01
C GLU A 69 -16.50 -16.60 0.02
N MET A 70 -15.37 -16.24 0.60
CA MET A 70 -14.71 -17.05 1.64
C MET A 70 -15.29 -16.79 3.05
N GLY A 71 -16.30 -15.91 3.17
CA GLY A 71 -16.88 -15.58 4.47
C GLY A 71 -16.00 -14.72 5.36
N LEU A 72 -14.99 -14.06 4.80
CA LEU A 72 -14.00 -13.29 5.57
C LEU A 72 -14.46 -11.87 5.91
N THR A 73 -15.57 -11.42 5.33
CA THR A 73 -16.12 -10.08 5.60
C THR A 73 -17.08 -10.05 6.78
N ALA A 74 -17.39 -11.21 7.37
CA ALA A 74 -18.27 -11.30 8.52
C ALA A 74 -17.64 -10.59 9.73
N PRO A 75 -18.44 -9.82 10.49
CA PRO A 75 -17.89 -9.18 11.70
C PRO A 75 -17.53 -10.22 12.77
N GLY A 76 -16.50 -9.91 13.55
CA GLY A 76 -16.11 -10.74 14.68
C GLY A 76 -15.25 -11.96 14.34
N LEU A 77 -14.77 -12.09 13.11
CA LEU A 77 -13.84 -13.17 12.78
C LEU A 77 -12.54 -13.00 13.56
N PRO A 78 -11.97 -14.13 14.08
CA PRO A 78 -10.67 -14.07 14.74
C PRO A 78 -9.58 -13.57 13.79
N GLU A 79 -8.69 -12.72 14.28
CA GLU A 79 -7.58 -12.18 13.47
C GLU A 79 -6.69 -13.26 12.91
N ASP A 80 -6.46 -14.34 13.67
CA ASP A 80 -5.66 -15.48 13.22
C ASP A 80 -6.24 -16.11 11.96
N GLN A 81 -7.55 -16.19 11.86
CA GLN A 81 -8.22 -16.75 10.68
C GLN A 81 -7.98 -15.88 9.46
N LEU A 82 -8.04 -14.56 9.63
CA LEU A 82 -7.73 -13.63 8.54
C LEU A 82 -6.27 -13.71 8.10
N LEU A 83 -5.35 -13.79 9.06
CA LEU A 83 -3.92 -13.91 8.75
C LEU A 83 -3.63 -15.19 7.97
N GLU A 84 -4.19 -16.32 8.39
CA GLU A 84 -4.03 -17.58 7.67
C GLU A 84 -4.56 -17.50 6.25
N ALA A 85 -5.72 -16.87 6.08
CA ALA A 85 -6.32 -16.70 4.76
C ALA A 85 -5.43 -15.79 3.86
N MET A 86 -4.87 -14.73 4.41
CA MET A 86 -3.98 -13.82 3.68
C MET A 86 -2.68 -14.52 3.24
N ILE A 87 -2.16 -15.43 4.06
CA ILE A 87 -0.98 -16.21 3.71
C ILE A 87 -1.31 -17.19 2.59
N ALA A 88 -2.46 -17.85 2.67
CA ALA A 88 -2.90 -18.80 1.64
C ALA A 88 -3.29 -18.08 0.33
N HIS A 89 -3.85 -16.88 0.43
CA HIS A 89 -4.33 -16.08 -0.69
C HIS A 89 -3.83 -14.64 -0.59
N PRO A 90 -2.61 -14.37 -1.06
CA PRO A 90 -1.98 -13.04 -0.90
C PRO A 90 -2.82 -11.85 -1.38
N VAL A 91 -3.66 -12.06 -2.40
CA VAL A 91 -4.55 -11.02 -2.95
C VAL A 91 -5.51 -10.44 -1.91
N LEU A 92 -5.74 -11.15 -0.81
CA LEU A 92 -6.62 -10.67 0.27
C LEU A 92 -6.05 -9.49 1.04
N VAL A 93 -4.75 -9.25 0.96
CA VAL A 93 -4.15 -8.08 1.60
C VAL A 93 -4.35 -6.86 0.71
N ASN A 94 -4.94 -5.82 1.27
CA ASN A 94 -5.14 -4.56 0.55
C ASN A 94 -3.80 -3.90 0.25
N ARG A 95 -3.75 -2.98 -0.73
CA ARG A 95 -2.49 -2.52 -1.33
C ARG A 95 -2.55 -1.06 -1.77
N PRO A 96 -1.38 -0.43 -1.90
CA PRO A 96 -0.06 -0.90 -1.53
C PRO A 96 0.28 -0.61 -0.08
N ILE A 97 1.16 -1.40 0.49
CA ILE A 97 1.77 -1.09 1.79
C ILE A 97 3.17 -0.57 1.51
N VAL A 98 3.49 0.60 2.02
CA VAL A 98 4.78 1.27 1.79
C VAL A 98 5.50 1.46 3.12
N CYS A 99 6.79 1.15 3.10
CA CYS A 99 7.69 1.30 4.25
C CYS A 99 8.80 2.29 3.91
N THR A 100 8.99 3.28 4.75
CA THR A 100 10.09 4.24 4.67
C THR A 100 10.63 4.50 6.06
N PRO A 101 11.74 5.24 6.22
CA PRO A 101 12.20 5.66 7.55
C PRO A 101 11.18 6.47 8.35
N LYS A 102 10.18 7.04 7.68
CA LYS A 102 9.11 7.81 8.34
C LYS A 102 7.97 6.93 8.86
N GLY A 103 7.92 5.66 8.47
CA GLY A 103 6.90 4.74 8.94
C GLY A 103 6.39 3.78 7.88
N VAL A 104 5.26 3.15 8.19
CA VAL A 104 4.59 2.17 7.32
C VAL A 104 3.13 2.57 7.18
N ARG A 105 2.60 2.52 5.96
CA ARG A 105 1.17 2.79 5.69
C ARG A 105 0.62 1.95 4.57
N LEU A 106 -0.65 1.62 4.72
CA LEU A 106 -1.50 1.23 3.60
C LEU A 106 -1.91 2.52 2.89
N CYS A 107 -1.35 2.76 1.70
CA CYS A 107 -1.50 4.04 0.99
C CYS A 107 -2.74 4.03 0.10
N ARG A 108 -3.88 4.20 0.73
CA ARG A 108 -5.18 4.36 0.08
C ARG A 108 -5.94 5.50 0.76
N PRO A 109 -6.23 6.60 0.07
CA PRO A 109 -5.87 6.92 -1.33
C PRO A 109 -4.35 7.05 -1.55
N SER A 110 -3.95 7.02 -2.82
CA SER A 110 -2.52 6.96 -3.19
C SER A 110 -1.68 8.14 -2.69
N GLU A 111 -2.26 9.33 -2.57
CA GLU A 111 -1.55 10.52 -2.08
C GLU A 111 -1.08 10.39 -0.62
N ARG A 112 -1.57 9.41 0.13
CA ARG A 112 -1.07 9.16 1.49
C ARG A 112 0.41 8.82 1.53
N VAL A 113 0.97 8.31 0.42
CA VAL A 113 2.40 8.03 0.36
C VAL A 113 3.25 9.29 0.54
N LEU A 114 2.72 10.45 0.18
CA LEU A 114 3.43 11.72 0.35
C LEU A 114 3.85 11.96 1.80
N ASP A 115 3.05 11.51 2.76
CA ASP A 115 3.35 11.64 4.19
C ASP A 115 4.54 10.78 4.62
N LEU A 116 4.92 9.78 3.82
CA LEU A 116 6.03 8.88 4.09
C LEU A 116 7.33 9.29 3.40
N LEU A 117 7.32 10.31 2.55
CA LEU A 117 8.48 10.71 1.75
C LEU A 117 9.15 11.94 2.37
N ALA A 118 10.47 12.04 2.18
CA ALA A 118 11.23 13.20 2.65
C ALA A 118 11.16 14.37 1.68
N GLN A 119 10.83 14.09 0.40
CA GLN A 119 10.67 15.14 -0.62
C GLN A 119 9.47 14.81 -1.51
N MET A 120 8.85 15.87 -2.02
CA MET A 120 7.70 15.77 -2.90
C MET A 120 8.12 15.59 -4.35
N PRO A 121 7.27 15.01 -5.21
CA PRO A 121 7.48 15.07 -6.65
C PRO A 121 7.53 16.52 -7.11
N PRO A 122 8.39 16.87 -8.08
CA PRO A 122 8.27 18.17 -8.73
C PRO A 122 6.94 18.24 -9.49
N GLY A 123 6.34 19.39 -9.51
CA GLY A 123 5.07 19.56 -10.21
C GLY A 123 5.23 19.81 -11.70
N PRO A 124 4.16 19.67 -12.44
CA PRO A 124 2.90 19.09 -12.00
C PRO A 124 2.94 17.56 -12.03
N PHE A 125 2.17 16.90 -11.14
CA PHE A 125 2.03 15.46 -11.15
C PHE A 125 0.57 15.06 -10.98
N ALA A 126 0.09 14.15 -11.85
CA ALA A 126 -1.27 13.64 -11.82
C ALA A 126 -1.29 12.12 -11.71
N LYS A 127 -2.36 11.59 -11.10
CA LYS A 127 -2.65 10.16 -11.10
C LYS A 127 -3.06 9.69 -12.49
N GLU A 128 -3.16 8.37 -12.69
CA GLU A 128 -3.57 7.78 -13.97
C GLU A 128 -4.93 8.29 -14.45
N ASP A 129 -5.84 8.61 -13.53
CA ASP A 129 -7.18 9.13 -13.86
C ASP A 129 -7.17 10.62 -14.21
N GLY A 130 -6.02 11.28 -14.15
CA GLY A 130 -5.87 12.70 -14.43
C GLY A 130 -6.00 13.61 -13.22
N GLN A 131 -6.31 13.08 -12.02
CA GLN A 131 -6.39 13.91 -10.82
C GLN A 131 -5.01 14.49 -10.49
N LEU A 132 -4.92 15.81 -10.50
CA LEU A 132 -3.69 16.52 -10.16
C LEU A 132 -3.48 16.48 -8.64
N ILE A 133 -2.31 16.04 -8.19
CA ILE A 133 -1.97 15.98 -6.76
C ILE A 133 -0.83 16.93 -6.39
N ILE A 134 0.01 17.30 -7.35
CA ILE A 134 1.06 18.34 -7.19
C ILE A 134 0.86 19.33 -8.32
N ASP A 135 0.80 20.62 -8.01
CA ASP A 135 0.63 21.66 -9.03
C ASP A 135 1.95 22.01 -9.71
N ALA A 136 1.89 22.93 -10.67
CA ALA A 136 3.06 23.33 -11.46
C ALA A 136 4.16 23.98 -10.60
N GLU A 137 3.79 24.52 -9.45
CA GLU A 137 4.72 25.17 -8.50
C GLU A 137 5.26 24.19 -7.45
N GLY A 138 4.87 22.90 -7.53
CA GLY A 138 5.31 21.89 -6.59
C GLY A 138 4.51 21.82 -5.29
N ASN A 139 3.35 22.44 -5.24
CA ASN A 139 2.48 22.43 -4.05
C ASN A 139 1.59 21.17 -4.05
N ARG A 140 1.45 20.57 -2.88
CA ARG A 140 0.54 19.46 -2.67
C ARG A 140 -0.90 19.96 -2.65
N LEU A 141 -1.77 19.33 -3.44
CA LEU A 141 -3.18 19.72 -3.59
C LEU A 141 -4.15 18.84 -2.78
N VAL A 142 -3.70 17.70 -2.29
CA VAL A 142 -4.55 16.71 -1.60
C VAL A 142 -3.98 16.23 -0.28
#